data_f1b7b2a231d31642a38a20715c380a0f
#
_entry.id   f1b7b2a231d31642a38a20715c380a0f
#
_cell.length_a   1.000
_cell.length_b   1.000
_cell.length_c   1.000
_cell.angle_alpha   90.00
_cell.angle_beta   90.00
_cell.angle_gamma   90.00
#
_symmetry.space_group_name_H-M   'P 1'
#
loop_
_entity.id
_entity.type
_entity.pdbx_description
1 polymer ?
#
loop_
_entity_poly.entity_id
_entity_poly.type
_entity_poly.pdbx_seq_one_letter_code
_entity_poly.pdbx_strand_id
1 'polypeptide(L)'
;MQNILVCDDDKQIVEAIDIYLTGEGYHVIKAYDGYEALEILDSTPVDLMIVDVMMPGLDGIRTTLKVRETSSIPIIILSAKSEDNDKILGLNIGADDYITKPFNPLELVARVKSHIRRYTQLGNMNQQQSGEQIYKCGGLTINDDNKEVRMVSPST
;
A
#
# COMPACT_ATOMS: atom_id res chain seq x y z
N MET A 1 13.87 7.69 3.39
CA MET A 1 12.87 8.19 2.43
C MET A 1 12.11 7.02 1.84
N GLN A 2 10.81 7.07 1.89
CA GLN A 2 9.99 5.98 1.35
C GLN A 2 9.82 6.11 -0.16
N ASN A 3 9.80 4.96 -0.82
CA ASN A 3 9.60 4.87 -2.27
C ASN A 3 8.14 4.59 -2.58
N ILE A 4 7.53 5.45 -3.39
CA ILE A 4 6.14 5.31 -3.82
C ILE A 4 6.15 5.00 -5.31
N LEU A 5 5.60 3.86 -5.70
CA LEU A 5 5.44 3.51 -7.10
C LEU A 5 4.10 4.01 -7.59
N VAL A 6 4.10 4.87 -8.61
CA VAL A 6 2.88 5.41 -9.21
C VAL A 6 2.74 4.84 -10.61
N CYS A 7 1.67 4.09 -10.84
CA CYS A 7 1.44 3.38 -12.09
C CYS A 7 0.12 3.81 -12.72
N ASP A 8 0.19 4.50 -13.85
CA ASP A 8 -0.97 4.97 -14.61
C ASP A 8 -0.50 5.24 -16.03
N ASP A 9 -1.31 4.87 -17.02
CA ASP A 9 -0.95 5.13 -18.41
C ASP A 9 -1.15 6.61 -18.80
N ASP A 10 -1.83 7.38 -17.99
CA ASP A 10 -1.98 8.82 -18.20
C ASP A 10 -0.80 9.54 -17.55
N LYS A 11 0.11 10.02 -18.40
CA LYS A 11 1.33 10.67 -17.93
C LYS A 11 1.05 11.94 -17.11
N GLN A 12 -0.02 12.65 -17.43
CA GLN A 12 -0.36 13.86 -16.71
C GLN A 12 -0.74 13.55 -15.27
N ILE A 13 -1.44 12.45 -15.06
CA ILE A 13 -1.81 12.02 -13.69
C ILE A 13 -0.56 11.62 -12.92
N VAL A 14 0.34 10.87 -13.54
CA VAL A 14 1.58 10.45 -12.89
C VAL A 14 2.41 11.67 -12.49
N GLU A 15 2.53 12.65 -13.39
CA GLU A 15 3.29 13.87 -13.08
C GLU A 15 2.65 14.67 -11.96
N ALA A 16 1.32 14.77 -11.95
CA ALA A 16 0.63 15.50 -10.90
C ALA A 16 0.85 14.85 -9.53
N ILE A 17 0.72 13.53 -9.48
CA ILE A 17 0.93 12.80 -8.23
C ILE A 17 2.39 12.94 -7.77
N ASP A 18 3.33 12.88 -8.72
CA ASP A 18 4.75 13.05 -8.41
C ASP A 18 5.00 14.40 -7.71
N ILE A 19 4.44 15.48 -8.26
CA ILE A 19 4.63 16.81 -7.69
C ILE A 19 4.17 16.84 -6.23
N TYR A 20 2.98 16.33 -5.96
CA TYR A 20 2.43 16.38 -4.60
C TYR A 20 3.19 15.48 -3.63
N LEU A 21 3.54 14.28 -4.03
CA LEU A 21 4.23 13.35 -3.14
C LEU A 21 5.69 13.71 -2.92
N THR A 22 6.36 14.20 -3.97
CA THR A 22 7.73 14.68 -3.83
C THR A 22 7.79 15.87 -2.89
N GLY A 23 6.79 16.76 -2.94
CA GLY A 23 6.67 17.87 -2.03
C GLY A 23 6.53 17.46 -0.58
N GLU A 24 6.07 16.24 -0.32
CA GLU A 24 5.92 15.70 1.04
C GLU A 24 7.13 14.89 1.50
N GLY A 25 8.16 14.81 0.69
CA GLY A 25 9.39 14.11 1.06
C GLY A 25 9.49 12.67 0.61
N TYR A 26 8.56 12.21 -0.22
CA TYR A 26 8.62 10.85 -0.76
C TYR A 26 9.42 10.81 -2.05
N HIS A 27 10.00 9.63 -2.33
CA HIS A 27 10.64 9.39 -3.61
C HIS A 27 9.65 8.67 -4.51
N VAL A 28 9.31 9.29 -5.65
CA VAL A 28 8.30 8.76 -6.58
C VAL A 28 8.98 8.02 -7.72
N ILE A 29 8.56 6.77 -7.95
CA ILE A 29 9.01 5.96 -9.06
C ILE A 29 7.81 5.81 -10.00
N LYS A 30 8.02 6.03 -11.30
CA LYS A 30 6.93 6.11 -12.28
C LYS A 30 6.88 4.86 -13.14
N ALA A 31 5.67 4.36 -13.37
CA ALA A 31 5.41 3.28 -14.31
C ALA A 31 4.17 3.65 -15.12
N TYR A 32 4.14 3.26 -16.38
CA TYR A 32 3.05 3.65 -17.28
C TYR A 32 2.21 2.47 -17.74
N ASP A 33 2.54 1.27 -17.27
CA ASP A 33 1.70 0.08 -17.43
C ASP A 33 2.02 -0.93 -16.34
N GLY A 34 1.21 -1.99 -16.27
CA GLY A 34 1.36 -2.99 -15.20
C GLY A 34 2.63 -3.81 -15.31
N TYR A 35 3.09 -4.08 -16.53
CA TYR A 35 4.33 -4.85 -16.71
C TYR A 35 5.53 -4.07 -16.21
N GLU A 36 5.57 -2.78 -16.51
CA GLU A 36 6.63 -1.89 -16.04
C GLU A 36 6.65 -1.83 -14.52
N ALA A 37 5.46 -1.73 -13.91
CA ALA A 37 5.34 -1.72 -12.46
C ALA A 37 5.92 -3.00 -11.84
N LEU A 38 5.62 -4.17 -12.43
CA LEU A 38 6.12 -5.43 -11.91
C LEU A 38 7.64 -5.51 -12.02
N GLU A 39 8.22 -5.01 -13.11
CA GLU A 39 9.67 -4.97 -13.26
C GLU A 39 10.32 -4.11 -12.17
N ILE A 40 9.74 -2.97 -11.88
CA ILE A 40 10.25 -2.07 -10.87
C ILE A 40 10.20 -2.75 -9.50
N LEU A 41 9.11 -3.43 -9.20
CA LEU A 41 8.94 -4.12 -7.92
C LEU A 41 9.96 -5.24 -7.74
N ASP A 42 10.38 -5.89 -8.81
CA ASP A 42 11.39 -6.94 -8.75
C ASP A 42 12.79 -6.40 -8.44
N SER A 43 13.07 -5.16 -8.83
CA SER A 43 14.43 -4.63 -8.78
C SER A 43 14.61 -3.49 -7.77
N THR A 44 13.54 -2.94 -7.23
CA THR A 44 13.60 -1.75 -6.38
C THR A 44 12.68 -1.93 -5.18
N PRO A 45 13.14 -1.63 -3.96
CA PRO A 45 12.25 -1.66 -2.80
C PRO A 45 11.20 -0.57 -2.92
N VAL A 46 9.93 -0.95 -2.77
CA VAL A 46 8.80 -0.04 -2.85
C VAL A 46 7.99 -0.16 -1.57
N ASP A 47 7.62 0.98 -1.01
CA ASP A 47 6.91 1.02 0.27
C ASP A 47 5.40 1.16 0.11
N LEU A 48 4.94 1.63 -1.04
CA LEU A 48 3.51 1.76 -1.34
C LEU A 48 3.35 1.88 -2.86
N MET A 49 2.27 1.31 -3.39
CA MET A 49 1.96 1.40 -4.81
C MET A 49 0.62 2.09 -5.02
N ILE A 50 0.58 3.03 -5.95
CA ILE A 50 -0.65 3.63 -6.46
C ILE A 50 -0.82 3.14 -7.89
N VAL A 51 -1.96 2.51 -8.20
CA VAL A 51 -2.15 1.89 -9.51
C VAL A 51 -3.54 2.19 -10.06
N ASP A 52 -3.60 2.57 -11.34
CA ASP A 52 -4.86 2.80 -12.03
C ASP A 52 -5.47 1.47 -12.47
N VAL A 53 -6.79 1.36 -12.38
CA VAL A 53 -7.50 0.15 -12.80
C VAL A 53 -7.40 -0.05 -14.31
N MET A 54 -7.65 1.03 -15.07
CA MET A 54 -7.79 0.94 -16.54
C MET A 54 -6.48 1.26 -17.22
N MET A 55 -5.71 0.22 -17.53
CA MET A 55 -4.46 0.36 -18.27
C MET A 55 -4.42 -0.67 -19.38
N PRO A 56 -3.79 -0.35 -20.52
CA PRO A 56 -3.65 -1.32 -21.61
C PRO A 56 -2.72 -2.46 -21.19
N GLY A 57 -2.97 -3.64 -21.71
CA GLY A 57 -2.18 -4.81 -21.40
C GLY A 57 -2.56 -5.40 -20.06
N LEU A 58 -1.74 -5.16 -19.06
CA LEU A 58 -1.99 -5.65 -17.69
C LEU A 58 -2.67 -4.54 -16.89
N ASP A 59 -3.95 -4.73 -16.57
CA ASP A 59 -4.71 -3.73 -15.83
C ASP A 59 -4.34 -3.69 -14.35
N GLY A 60 -4.88 -2.70 -13.62
CA GLY A 60 -4.54 -2.50 -12.23
C GLY A 60 -4.97 -3.62 -11.31
N ILE A 61 -6.10 -4.27 -11.61
CA ILE A 61 -6.59 -5.39 -10.81
C ILE A 61 -5.63 -6.58 -10.94
N ARG A 62 -5.26 -6.92 -12.16
CA ARG A 62 -4.32 -8.03 -12.40
C ARG A 62 -2.94 -7.73 -11.86
N THR A 63 -2.50 -6.47 -11.97
CA THR A 63 -1.23 -6.04 -11.39
C THR A 63 -1.24 -6.26 -9.88
N THR A 64 -2.33 -5.87 -9.22
CA THR A 64 -2.49 -6.04 -7.77
C THR A 64 -2.44 -7.51 -7.38
N LEU A 65 -3.12 -8.38 -8.13
CA LEU A 65 -3.08 -9.82 -7.87
C LEU A 65 -1.65 -10.35 -7.91
N LYS A 66 -0.89 -9.95 -8.93
CA LYS A 66 0.48 -10.42 -9.06
C LYS A 66 1.38 -9.90 -7.94
N VAL A 67 1.22 -8.65 -7.55
CA VAL A 67 1.98 -8.07 -6.46
C VAL A 67 1.71 -8.82 -5.16
N ARG A 68 0.45 -9.18 -4.92
CA ARG A 68 0.06 -9.88 -3.70
C ARG A 68 0.62 -11.29 -3.60
N GLU A 69 1.09 -11.87 -4.69
CA GLU A 69 1.76 -13.17 -4.63
C GLU A 69 3.06 -13.11 -3.85
N THR A 70 3.73 -11.96 -3.83
CA THR A 70 5.06 -11.83 -3.25
C THR A 70 5.23 -10.69 -2.26
N SER A 71 4.22 -9.83 -2.09
CA SER A 71 4.39 -8.62 -1.29
C SER A 71 3.11 -8.23 -0.56
N SER A 72 3.27 -7.62 0.60
CA SER A 72 2.17 -7.09 1.40
C SER A 72 2.20 -5.56 1.49
N ILE A 73 2.92 -4.89 0.59
CA ILE A 73 2.96 -3.42 0.61
C ILE A 73 1.57 -2.84 0.43
N PRO A 74 1.30 -1.66 1.00
CA PRO A 74 0.01 -1.00 0.79
C PRO A 74 -0.21 -0.68 -0.68
N ILE A 75 -1.42 -0.93 -1.17
CA ILE A 75 -1.80 -0.65 -2.56
C ILE A 75 -3.05 0.21 -2.56
N ILE A 76 -2.97 1.36 -3.23
CA ILE A 76 -4.10 2.26 -3.44
C ILE A 76 -4.49 2.19 -4.90
N ILE A 77 -5.75 1.87 -5.18
CA ILE A 77 -6.26 1.79 -6.54
C ILE A 77 -6.92 3.12 -6.91
N LEU A 78 -6.58 3.63 -8.10
CA LEU A 78 -7.25 4.78 -8.70
C LEU A 78 -8.25 4.29 -9.73
N SER A 79 -9.46 4.84 -9.72
CA SER A 79 -10.48 4.39 -10.67
C SER A 79 -11.41 5.54 -11.05
N ALA A 80 -12.04 5.44 -12.21
CA ALA A 80 -13.04 6.41 -12.63
C ALA A 80 -14.28 6.27 -11.76
N LYS A 81 -15.01 7.37 -11.64
CA LYS A 81 -16.18 7.43 -10.76
C LYS A 81 -17.26 6.40 -11.11
N SER A 82 -17.32 6.00 -12.37
CA SER A 82 -18.32 5.06 -12.85
C SER A 82 -17.94 3.59 -12.64
N GLU A 83 -16.80 3.32 -12.00
CA GLU A 83 -16.22 1.96 -11.92
C GLU A 83 -16.43 1.35 -10.53
N ASP A 84 -17.68 1.35 -10.03
CA ASP A 84 -17.96 0.84 -8.68
C ASP A 84 -17.66 -0.64 -8.56
N ASN A 85 -17.88 -1.44 -9.61
CA ASN A 85 -17.57 -2.86 -9.59
C ASN A 85 -16.07 -3.12 -9.40
N ASP A 86 -15.24 -2.26 -9.99
CA ASP A 86 -13.80 -2.36 -9.85
C ASP A 86 -13.36 -2.06 -8.43
N LYS A 87 -14.06 -1.17 -7.74
CA LYS A 87 -13.78 -0.87 -6.34
C LYS A 87 -13.93 -2.11 -5.47
N ILE A 88 -15.06 -2.80 -5.61
CA ILE A 88 -15.34 -4.01 -4.83
C ILE A 88 -14.31 -5.08 -5.17
N LEU A 89 -14.05 -5.30 -6.45
CA LEU A 89 -13.10 -6.31 -6.89
C LEU A 89 -11.69 -6.00 -6.39
N GLY A 90 -11.27 -4.73 -6.49
CA GLY A 90 -9.94 -4.33 -6.04
C GLY A 90 -9.71 -4.60 -4.56
N LEU A 91 -10.68 -4.27 -3.73
CA LEU A 91 -10.58 -4.52 -2.29
C LEU A 91 -10.58 -6.01 -1.98
N ASN A 92 -11.35 -6.81 -2.73
CA ASN A 92 -11.40 -8.26 -2.53
C ASN A 92 -10.10 -8.96 -2.88
N ILE A 93 -9.33 -8.42 -3.83
CA ILE A 93 -8.06 -9.04 -4.22
C ILE A 93 -6.87 -8.52 -3.42
N GLY A 94 -7.10 -7.66 -2.44
CA GLY A 94 -6.06 -7.27 -1.51
C GLY A 94 -5.56 -5.83 -1.61
N ALA A 95 -6.26 -4.95 -2.33
CA ALA A 95 -5.95 -3.53 -2.27
C ALA A 95 -6.33 -2.98 -0.90
N ASP A 96 -5.57 -2.01 -0.42
CA ASP A 96 -5.79 -1.43 0.91
C ASP A 96 -6.69 -0.22 0.87
N ASP A 97 -6.83 0.43 -0.28
CA ASP A 97 -7.62 1.63 -0.39
C ASP A 97 -8.00 1.88 -1.84
N TYR A 98 -8.87 2.83 -2.03
CA TYR A 98 -9.46 3.11 -3.33
C TYR A 98 -9.75 4.61 -3.42
N ILE A 99 -9.29 5.25 -4.48
CA ILE A 99 -9.53 6.68 -4.70
C ILE A 99 -10.17 6.86 -6.07
N THR A 100 -11.27 7.62 -6.11
CA THR A 100 -12.02 7.87 -7.34
C THR A 100 -11.46 9.09 -8.06
N LYS A 101 -11.27 8.97 -9.37
CA LYS A 101 -10.90 10.11 -10.23
C LYS A 101 -12.15 10.91 -10.61
N PRO A 102 -12.05 12.22 -10.70
CA PRO A 102 -10.93 13.07 -10.34
C PRO A 102 -10.76 13.12 -8.82
N PHE A 103 -9.52 13.05 -8.36
CA PHE A 103 -9.25 13.01 -6.93
C PHE A 103 -8.76 14.36 -6.43
N ASN A 104 -8.94 14.58 -5.13
CA ASN A 104 -8.38 15.73 -4.45
C ASN A 104 -6.92 15.38 -4.09
N PRO A 105 -5.92 16.15 -4.55
CA PRO A 105 -4.52 15.84 -4.25
C PRO A 105 -4.22 15.80 -2.76
N LEU A 106 -4.87 16.63 -1.96
CA LEU A 106 -4.66 16.61 -0.51
C LEU A 106 -5.20 15.34 0.12
N GLU A 107 -6.32 14.83 -0.39
CA GLU A 107 -6.85 13.55 0.05
C GLU A 107 -5.92 12.41 -0.29
N LEU A 108 -5.36 12.42 -1.50
CA LEU A 108 -4.40 11.40 -1.92
C LEU A 108 -3.19 11.40 -0.99
N VAL A 109 -2.62 12.57 -0.72
CA VAL A 109 -1.47 12.69 0.18
C VAL A 109 -1.80 12.15 1.57
N ALA A 110 -2.97 12.51 2.10
CA ALA A 110 -3.36 12.06 3.44
C ALA A 110 -3.49 10.54 3.51
N ARG A 111 -4.05 9.92 2.48
CA ARG A 111 -4.18 8.46 2.45
C ARG A 111 -2.84 7.77 2.31
N VAL A 112 -1.94 8.30 1.49
CA VAL A 112 -0.58 7.76 1.35
C VAL A 112 0.13 7.79 2.70
N LYS A 113 0.09 8.92 3.38
CA LYS A 113 0.73 9.07 4.69
C LYS A 113 0.16 8.08 5.70
N SER A 114 -1.16 7.93 5.71
CA SER A 114 -1.82 7.03 6.65
C SER A 114 -1.40 5.58 6.43
N HIS A 115 -1.37 5.13 5.18
CA HIS A 115 -1.02 3.74 4.89
C HIS A 115 0.45 3.46 5.14
N ILE A 116 1.34 4.38 4.81
CA ILE A 116 2.76 4.21 5.08
C ILE A 116 3.02 4.15 6.58
N ARG A 117 2.40 5.03 7.36
CA ARG A 117 2.56 5.02 8.81
C ARG A 117 2.10 3.70 9.41
N ARG A 118 0.94 3.20 8.98
CA ARG A 118 0.40 1.94 9.48
C ARG A 118 1.31 0.76 9.12
N TYR A 119 1.76 0.71 7.89
CA TYR A 119 2.64 -0.37 7.42
C TYR A 119 3.96 -0.38 8.21
N THR A 120 4.55 0.79 8.42
CA THR A 120 5.79 0.92 9.18
C THR A 120 5.60 0.50 10.64
N GLN A 121 4.51 0.91 11.27
CA GLN A 121 4.22 0.53 12.65
C GLN A 121 4.04 -0.97 12.81
N LEU A 122 3.30 -1.59 11.90
CA LEU A 122 3.10 -3.04 11.94
C LEU A 122 4.42 -3.78 11.75
N GLY A 123 5.27 -3.31 10.85
CA GLY A 123 6.59 -3.89 10.64
C GLY A 123 7.44 -3.80 11.89
N ASN A 124 7.46 -2.66 12.55
CA ASN A 124 8.21 -2.47 13.78
C ASN A 124 7.70 -3.37 14.91
N MET A 125 6.40 -3.49 15.05
CA MET A 125 5.81 -4.38 16.05
C MET A 125 6.21 -5.82 15.81
N ASN A 126 6.16 -6.28 14.57
CA ASN A 126 6.56 -7.63 14.21
C ASN A 126 8.03 -7.89 14.53
N GLN A 127 8.89 -6.92 14.26
CA GLN A 127 10.31 -7.03 14.57
C GLN A 127 10.55 -7.14 16.07
N GLN A 128 9.84 -6.36 16.85
CA GLN A 128 9.96 -6.41 18.29
C GLN A 128 9.56 -7.77 18.85
N GLN A 129 8.46 -8.32 18.35
CA GLN A 129 8.00 -9.64 18.77
C GLN A 129 9.03 -10.72 18.42
N SER A 130 9.61 -10.64 17.25
CA SER A 130 10.63 -11.60 16.83
C SER A 130 11.89 -11.51 17.68
N GLY A 131 12.24 -10.31 18.10
CA GLY A 131 13.45 -10.08 18.87
C GLY A 131 13.39 -10.60 20.27
N GLU A 132 12.24 -10.76 20.81
CA GLU A 132 12.06 -11.19 22.15
C GLU A 132 11.85 -12.65 22.30
N GLN A 133 11.45 -13.28 21.87
CA GLN A 133 11.07 -14.48 22.11
C GLN A 133 10.58 -15.07 23.17
N ILE A 134 9.83 -14.31 23.29
CA ILE A 134 8.92 -14.11 23.80
C ILE A 134 8.21 -13.76 24.38
N TYR A 135 7.63 -13.29 24.28
CA TYR A 135 6.64 -12.71 24.95
C TYR A 135 5.88 -12.03 25.32
N LYS A 136 5.56 -11.85 25.64
CA LYS A 136 4.60 -11.21 26.04
C LYS A 136 3.80 -10.62 25.93
N CYS A 137 3.39 -10.70 25.89
CA CYS A 137 2.39 -10.14 25.93
C CYS A 137 1.79 -9.64 26.02
N GLY A 138 1.82 -9.91 26.11
CA GLY A 138 1.10 -9.37 26.39
C GLY A 138 0.54 -8.83 26.29
N GLY A 139 0.83 -9.36 26.36
CA GLY A 139 0.48 -9.04 26.54
C GLY A 139 -0.08 -8.62 26.33
N LEU A 140 -0.03 -8.95 26.22
CA LEU A 140 -0.35 -8.98 26.25
C LEU A 140 -0.70 -8.58 26.34
N THR A 141 -0.65 -8.59 26.03
CA THR A 141 -0.76 -8.65 26.20
C THR A 141 -1.18 -8.29 26.22
N ILE A 142 -1.27 -8.39 26.08
CA ILE A 142 -1.38 -8.59 26.22
C ILE A 142 -1.74 -8.18 26.50
N ASN A 143 -1.89 -8.22 26.09
CA ASN A 143 -2.01 -8.38 26.42
C ASN A 143 -2.37 -7.95 26.81
N ASP A 144 -2.47 -7.87 26.50
CA ASP A 144 -2.52 -8.04 26.74
C ASP A 144 -2.84 -7.84 27.03
N ASP A 145 -2.96 -7.84 26.94
CA ASP A 145 -2.94 -8.12 27.12
C ASP A 145 -3.23 -8.25 27.21
N ASN A 146 -3.28 -8.33 27.05
CA ASN A 146 -3.10 -8.88 27.09
C ASN A 146 -3.24 -9.10 27.08
N LYS A 147 -3.27 -8.87 26.62
CA LYS A 147 -2.91 -9.44 26.50
C LYS A 147 -2.95 -9.66 26.53
N GLU A 148 -2.94 -9.56 26.40
CA GLU A 148 -2.50 -10.06 26.36
C GLU A 148 -2.44 -10.35 26.25
N VAL A 149 -2.67 -10.18 25.84
CA VAL A 149 -2.18 -10.64 25.83
C VAL A 149 -2.14 -11.03 25.68
N ARG A 150 -2.24 -11.11 25.36
CA ARG A 150 -1.71 -11.65 25.30
C ARG A 150 -1.63 -11.88 25.34
N MET A 151 -1.69 -11.90 24.98
CA MET A 151 -1.14 -12.30 24.98
C MET A 151 -1.17 -12.50 25.00
N VAL A 152 -1.38 -12.43 24.61
CA VAL A 152 -0.98 -12.78 24.78
C VAL A 152 -0.97 -12.97 24.67
N SER A 153 -1.01 -13.00 24.39
CA SER A 153 -0.58 -13.34 24.45
C SER A 153 -0.64 -13.46 24.36
N PRO A 154 -0.60 -13.42 24.05
CA PRO A 154 -0.24 -13.66 23.99
C PRO A 154 -0.44 -13.72 23.77
N SER A 155 -0.53 -13.72 23.56
CA SER A 155 -0.41 -13.91 23.49
C SER A 155 -0.80 -13.94 23.23
N THR A 156 -0.94 -14.09 22.96
CA THR A 156 -0.96 -14.17 22.91
C THR A 156 -1.11 -14.22 22.69
#